data_a5c94469c631e05660b72eec4e654991
#
_entry.id   a5c94469c631e05660b72eec4e654991
#
_cell.length_a   1.000
_cell.length_b   1.000
_cell.length_c   1.000
_cell.angle_alpha   90.00
_cell.angle_beta   90.00
_cell.angle_gamma   90.00
#
_symmetry.space_group_name_H-M   'P 1'
#
loop_
_entity.id
_entity.type
_entity.pdbx_description
1 polymer ?
#
loop_
_entity_poly.entity_id
_entity_poly.type
_entity_poly.pdbx_seq_one_letter_code
_entity_poly.pdbx_strand_id
1 'polypeptide(L)'
;MEPARTPTPDHALTRFDAAQPRGVVLMLHGGKEHSDRAVDGRSASWRRSAAMQRTLAPAFAEAGYTTWLLRYALRGWNGGAPVADARAALRRTDLELPDLPVVLLGHSMGARTAVHVADHPTVVGVVALAPWFPPGEPVAALRGRALRVTHGSRDRITSARASQAYVA
;
A
#
# COMPACT_ATOMS: atom_id res chain seq x y z
N MET A 1 -9.95 19.44 -18.70
CA MET A 1 -8.60 18.97 -19.07
C MET A 1 -7.93 18.49 -17.79
N GLU A 2 -7.89 17.17 -17.57
CA GLU A 2 -7.23 16.57 -16.40
C GLU A 2 -5.71 16.83 -16.53
N PRO A 3 -5.03 17.32 -15.49
CA PRO A 3 -3.60 17.54 -15.58
C PRO A 3 -2.90 16.20 -15.83
N ALA A 4 -2.02 16.17 -16.83
CA ALA A 4 -1.20 15.01 -17.16
C ALA A 4 -0.45 14.55 -15.92
N ARG A 5 -0.86 13.41 -15.34
CA ARG A 5 -0.24 12.84 -14.14
C ARG A 5 1.13 12.29 -14.50
N THR A 6 2.15 12.82 -13.88
CA THR A 6 3.53 12.35 -14.02
C THR A 6 3.58 10.86 -13.63
N PRO A 7 4.14 9.98 -14.45
CA PRO A 7 4.33 8.57 -14.10
C PRO A 7 5.20 8.46 -12.84
N THR A 8 4.90 7.48 -11.98
CA THR A 8 5.72 7.19 -10.79
C THR A 8 7.16 6.92 -11.23
N PRO A 9 8.14 7.69 -10.75
CA PRO A 9 9.53 7.47 -11.13
C PRO A 9 10.01 6.07 -10.71
N ASP A 10 10.86 5.43 -11.51
CA ASP A 10 11.37 4.09 -11.20
C ASP A 10 12.06 4.00 -9.85
N HIS A 11 12.72 5.07 -9.41
CA HIS A 11 13.35 5.14 -8.09
C HIS A 11 12.37 5.19 -6.92
N ALA A 12 11.08 5.38 -7.19
CA ALA A 12 10.03 5.32 -6.16
C ALA A 12 9.56 3.89 -5.85
N LEU A 13 9.99 2.88 -6.62
CA LEU A 13 9.64 1.48 -6.43
C LEU A 13 10.87 0.66 -6.09
N THR A 14 10.85 -0.01 -4.92
CA THR A 14 11.83 -1.06 -4.59
C THR A 14 11.22 -2.41 -4.95
N ARG A 15 11.92 -3.21 -5.76
CA ARG A 15 11.38 -4.41 -6.39
C ARG A 15 12.16 -5.65 -6.01
N PHE A 16 11.44 -6.76 -5.80
CA PHE A 16 11.96 -8.10 -5.75
C PHE A 16 11.08 -8.97 -6.65
N ASP A 17 11.61 -9.30 -7.82
CA ASP A 17 10.82 -9.95 -8.86
C ASP A 17 10.89 -11.48 -8.75
N ALA A 18 9.74 -12.15 -8.89
CA ALA A 18 9.66 -13.58 -9.06
C ALA A 18 10.11 -13.95 -10.48
N ALA A 19 10.74 -15.10 -10.64
CA ALA A 19 11.22 -15.57 -11.96
C ALA A 19 10.07 -15.77 -12.97
N GLN A 20 8.93 -16.25 -12.47
CA GLN A 20 7.70 -16.43 -13.24
C GLN A 20 6.53 -15.85 -12.43
N PRO A 21 6.28 -14.53 -12.50
CA PRO A 21 5.28 -13.89 -11.68
C PRO A 21 3.87 -14.30 -12.11
N ARG A 22 3.03 -14.66 -11.14
CA ARG A 22 1.59 -14.92 -11.27
C ARG A 22 0.74 -13.94 -10.48
N GLY A 23 1.38 -12.98 -9.82
CA GLY A 23 0.74 -11.91 -9.06
C GLY A 23 1.75 -10.93 -8.51
N VAL A 24 1.25 -9.80 -8.04
CA VAL A 24 2.03 -8.70 -7.46
C VAL A 24 1.56 -8.43 -6.05
N VAL A 25 2.48 -8.27 -5.12
CA VAL A 25 2.23 -7.67 -3.81
C VAL A 25 2.75 -6.24 -3.84
N LEU A 26 1.84 -5.27 -3.92
CA LEU A 26 2.20 -3.85 -3.83
C LEU A 26 2.15 -3.43 -2.36
N MET A 27 3.32 -3.12 -1.82
CA MET A 27 3.50 -2.72 -0.42
C MET A 27 3.45 -1.21 -0.27
N LEU A 28 2.69 -0.76 0.74
CA LEU A 28 2.40 0.64 1.03
C LEU A 28 2.79 0.95 2.48
N HIS A 29 3.77 1.84 2.67
CA HIS A 29 4.32 2.13 3.99
C HIS A 29 3.47 3.13 4.80
N GLY A 30 3.72 3.21 6.09
CA GLY A 30 3.11 4.17 6.98
C GLY A 30 3.62 5.60 6.78
N GLY A 31 3.02 6.53 7.51
CA GLY A 31 3.38 7.94 7.45
C GLY A 31 2.81 8.72 8.64
N LYS A 32 2.55 10.00 8.41
CA LYS A 32 1.97 10.94 9.37
C LYS A 32 0.65 11.47 8.85
N GLU A 33 -0.16 12.04 9.72
CA GLU A 33 -1.39 12.73 9.31
C GLU A 33 -1.07 13.96 8.45
N HIS A 34 -0.12 14.78 8.88
CA HIS A 34 0.33 15.96 8.16
C HIS A 34 1.87 16.01 8.11
N SER A 35 2.43 16.14 6.93
CA SER A 35 3.86 16.37 6.72
C SER A 35 4.17 16.62 5.26
N ASP A 36 4.78 17.76 4.94
CA ASP A 36 5.24 18.12 3.60
C ASP A 36 6.69 17.70 3.35
N ARG A 37 7.30 16.98 4.31
CA ARG A 37 8.66 16.45 4.13
C ARG A 37 8.65 15.29 3.14
N ALA A 38 9.61 15.29 2.24
CA ALA A 38 9.81 14.17 1.33
C ALA A 38 10.14 12.86 2.08
N VAL A 39 9.69 11.73 1.53
CA VAL A 39 10.14 10.41 1.98
C VAL A 39 11.51 10.15 1.39
N ASP A 40 12.49 9.90 2.25
CA ASP A 40 13.87 9.59 1.91
C ASP A 40 14.32 8.26 2.57
N GLY A 41 15.55 7.84 2.33
CA GLY A 41 16.13 6.65 2.94
C GLY A 41 16.26 6.68 4.47
N ARG A 42 16.00 7.82 5.13
CA ARG A 42 15.99 8.00 6.59
C ARG A 42 14.60 7.95 7.19
N SER A 43 13.56 7.90 6.35
CA SER A 43 12.16 7.87 6.80
C SER A 43 11.85 6.55 7.49
N ALA A 44 11.58 6.59 8.80
CA ALA A 44 11.43 5.39 9.64
C ALA A 44 10.32 4.45 9.15
N SER A 45 9.17 4.98 8.73
CA SER A 45 8.05 4.18 8.22
C SER A 45 8.42 3.46 6.93
N TRP A 46 9.10 4.13 5.99
CA TRP A 46 9.58 3.50 4.76
C TRP A 46 10.62 2.42 5.05
N ARG A 47 11.62 2.70 5.91
CA ARG A 47 12.65 1.72 6.30
C ARG A 47 12.08 0.47 6.94
N ARG A 48 11.05 0.62 7.79
CA ARG A 48 10.35 -0.53 8.40
C ARG A 48 9.70 -1.40 7.34
N SER A 49 8.99 -0.81 6.39
CA SER A 49 8.37 -1.55 5.29
C SER A 49 9.40 -2.14 4.34
N ALA A 50 10.52 -1.47 4.08
CA ALA A 50 11.62 -2.03 3.30
C ALA A 50 12.29 -3.24 3.98
N ALA A 51 12.42 -3.22 5.31
CA ALA A 51 12.92 -4.37 6.07
C ALA A 51 11.92 -5.54 6.00
N MET A 52 10.64 -5.28 6.15
CA MET A 52 9.57 -6.27 6.01
C MET A 52 9.57 -6.87 4.59
N GLN A 53 9.68 -6.05 3.56
CA GLN A 53 9.77 -6.51 2.18
C GLN A 53 10.95 -7.48 1.97
N ARG A 54 12.15 -7.10 2.42
CA ARG A 54 13.34 -7.98 2.30
C ARG A 54 13.15 -9.33 3.00
N THR A 55 12.46 -9.33 4.15
CA THR A 55 12.19 -10.58 4.90
C THR A 55 11.17 -11.45 4.19
N LEU A 56 10.13 -10.87 3.59
CA LEU A 56 9.02 -11.61 2.98
C LEU A 56 9.24 -11.96 1.52
N ALA A 57 10.06 -11.19 0.80
CA ALA A 57 10.26 -11.34 -0.64
C ALA A 57 10.66 -12.76 -1.08
N PRO A 58 11.56 -13.50 -0.39
CA PRO A 58 11.89 -14.88 -0.78
C PRO A 58 10.68 -15.81 -0.78
N ALA A 59 9.85 -15.76 0.28
CA ALA A 59 8.65 -16.58 0.38
C ALA A 59 7.59 -16.19 -0.65
N PHE A 60 7.42 -14.89 -0.92
CA PHE A 60 6.53 -14.44 -1.98
C PHE A 60 7.02 -14.85 -3.37
N ALA A 61 8.32 -14.74 -3.65
CA ALA A 61 8.89 -15.15 -4.93
C ALA A 61 8.74 -16.68 -5.17
N GLU A 62 8.95 -17.49 -4.14
CA GLU A 62 8.71 -18.94 -4.17
C GLU A 62 7.23 -19.24 -4.48
N ALA A 63 6.32 -18.45 -3.93
CA ALA A 63 4.89 -18.54 -4.23
C ALA A 63 4.49 -17.90 -5.57
N GLY A 64 5.44 -17.37 -6.36
CA GLY A 64 5.18 -16.74 -7.66
C GLY A 64 4.70 -15.30 -7.58
N TYR A 65 4.96 -14.60 -6.47
CA TYR A 65 4.57 -13.20 -6.32
C TYR A 65 5.79 -12.27 -6.36
N THR A 66 5.75 -11.33 -7.28
CA THR A 66 6.65 -10.17 -7.30
C THR A 66 6.25 -9.19 -6.20
N THR A 67 7.20 -8.60 -5.48
CA THR A 67 6.93 -7.60 -4.46
C THR A 67 7.49 -6.24 -4.84
N TRP A 68 6.61 -5.24 -4.85
CA TRP A 68 6.97 -3.84 -5.09
C TRP A 68 6.63 -2.99 -3.86
N LEU A 69 7.60 -2.28 -3.33
CA LEU A 69 7.37 -1.31 -2.25
C LEU A 69 7.38 0.10 -2.83
N LEU A 70 6.26 0.79 -2.72
CA LEU A 70 6.14 2.19 -3.12
C LEU A 70 6.74 3.10 -2.03
N ARG A 71 7.57 4.04 -2.46
CA ARG A 71 8.00 5.17 -1.66
C ARG A 71 7.18 6.40 -2.06
N TYR A 72 6.32 6.87 -1.17
CA TYR A 72 5.52 8.08 -1.43
C TYR A 72 6.39 9.32 -1.62
N ALA A 73 5.88 10.31 -2.31
CA ALA A 73 6.55 11.60 -2.45
C ALA A 73 6.68 12.30 -1.09
N LEU A 74 5.62 12.30 -0.29
CA LEU A 74 5.55 13.00 1.00
C LEU A 74 5.25 12.03 2.15
N ARG A 75 5.69 12.42 3.37
CA ARG A 75 5.49 11.61 4.59
C ARG A 75 4.07 11.68 5.15
N GLY A 76 3.28 12.67 4.73
CA GLY A 76 1.94 12.95 5.26
C GLY A 76 0.82 12.38 4.44
N TRP A 77 -0.31 12.09 5.11
CA TRP A 77 -1.58 11.83 4.43
C TRP A 77 -2.05 13.07 3.65
N ASN A 78 -1.98 14.26 4.27
CA ASN A 78 -2.26 15.55 3.63
C ASN A 78 -3.54 15.57 2.79
N GLY A 79 -4.63 15.00 3.33
CA GLY A 79 -5.90 14.93 2.60
C GLY A 79 -5.95 13.88 1.48
N GLY A 80 -5.04 12.91 1.45
CA GLY A 80 -5.04 11.81 0.48
C GLY A 80 -3.88 11.83 -0.52
N ALA A 81 -2.82 12.60 -0.27
CA ALA A 81 -1.66 12.66 -1.17
C ALA A 81 -1.10 11.28 -1.57
N PRO A 82 -0.93 10.29 -0.66
CA PRO A 82 -0.41 8.98 -1.03
C PRO A 82 -1.33 8.17 -1.94
N VAL A 83 -2.60 8.51 -2.03
CA VAL A 83 -3.55 7.83 -2.95
C VAL A 83 -3.16 8.05 -4.41
N ALA A 84 -2.72 9.25 -4.77
CA ALA A 84 -2.25 9.54 -6.13
C ALA A 84 -0.98 8.74 -6.47
N ASP A 85 -0.04 8.65 -5.55
CA ASP A 85 1.18 7.86 -5.72
C ASP A 85 0.87 6.37 -5.88
N ALA A 86 -0.04 5.82 -5.05
CA ALA A 86 -0.46 4.42 -5.14
C ALA A 86 -1.18 4.11 -6.46
N ARG A 87 -2.06 5.00 -6.93
CA ARG A 87 -2.69 4.84 -8.25
C ARG A 87 -1.67 4.88 -9.39
N ALA A 88 -0.64 5.70 -9.29
CA ALA A 88 0.45 5.74 -10.27
C ALA A 88 1.25 4.42 -10.26
N ALA A 89 1.53 3.86 -9.08
CA ALA A 89 2.18 2.56 -8.96
C ALA A 89 1.33 1.43 -9.56
N LEU A 90 0.01 1.42 -9.33
CA LEU A 90 -0.91 0.44 -9.93
C LEU A 90 -0.94 0.53 -11.46
N ARG A 91 -0.97 1.74 -12.03
CA ARG A 91 -0.83 1.88 -13.48
C ARG A 91 0.52 1.35 -13.99
N ARG A 92 1.57 1.45 -13.18
CA ARG A 92 2.87 0.88 -13.54
C ARG A 92 2.84 -0.66 -13.53
N THR A 93 2.10 -1.29 -12.60
CA THR A 93 1.90 -2.75 -12.64
C THR A 93 1.17 -3.18 -13.90
N ASP A 94 0.15 -2.43 -14.34
CA ASP A 94 -0.58 -2.76 -15.58
C ASP A 94 0.31 -2.71 -16.83
N LEU A 95 1.26 -1.76 -16.86
CA LEU A 95 2.17 -1.60 -17.99
C LEU A 95 3.26 -2.68 -18.06
N GLU A 96 3.80 -3.07 -16.92
CA GLU A 96 4.95 -3.98 -16.87
C GLU A 96 4.57 -5.44 -16.62
N LEU A 97 3.46 -5.67 -15.95
CA LEU A 97 2.95 -6.97 -15.54
C LEU A 97 1.45 -7.06 -15.85
N PRO A 98 1.07 -6.94 -17.14
CA PRO A 98 -0.33 -6.86 -17.52
C PRO A 98 -1.11 -8.10 -17.06
N ASP A 99 -2.36 -7.88 -16.67
CA ASP A 99 -3.34 -8.90 -16.27
C ASP A 99 -2.98 -9.69 -14.98
N LEU A 100 -1.88 -9.36 -14.31
CA LEU A 100 -1.56 -10.01 -13.04
C LEU A 100 -2.41 -9.46 -11.89
N PRO A 101 -2.95 -10.33 -11.02
CA PRO A 101 -3.67 -9.90 -9.83
C PRO A 101 -2.72 -9.19 -8.86
N VAL A 102 -3.22 -8.11 -8.26
CA VAL A 102 -2.48 -7.31 -7.27
C VAL A 102 -3.12 -7.48 -5.90
N VAL A 103 -2.31 -7.82 -4.91
CA VAL A 103 -2.65 -7.73 -3.49
C VAL A 103 -1.98 -6.48 -2.93
N LEU A 104 -2.76 -5.62 -2.28
CA LEU A 104 -2.22 -4.46 -1.57
C LEU A 104 -1.86 -4.87 -0.13
N LEU A 105 -0.63 -4.63 0.28
CA LEU A 105 -0.16 -4.86 1.64
C LEU A 105 0.20 -3.52 2.28
N GLY A 106 -0.68 -2.98 3.10
CA GLY A 106 -0.52 -1.67 3.70
C GLY A 106 -0.26 -1.73 5.22
N HIS A 107 0.64 -0.86 5.70
CA HIS A 107 0.88 -0.65 7.12
C HIS A 107 0.47 0.76 7.54
N SER A 108 -0.33 0.89 8.61
CA SER A 108 -0.77 2.18 9.18
C SER A 108 -1.43 3.07 8.12
N MET A 109 -0.87 4.25 7.79
CA MET A 109 -1.33 5.11 6.70
C MET A 109 -1.34 4.38 5.34
N GLY A 110 -0.41 3.45 5.12
CA GLY A 110 -0.39 2.64 3.90
C GLY A 110 -1.59 1.72 3.76
N ALA A 111 -2.12 1.20 4.88
CA ALA A 111 -3.38 0.44 4.86
C ALA A 111 -4.58 1.34 4.51
N ARG A 112 -4.61 2.57 5.04
CA ARG A 112 -5.59 3.58 4.65
C ARG A 112 -5.50 3.89 3.15
N THR A 113 -4.29 4.08 2.63
CA THR A 113 -4.05 4.28 1.19
C THR A 113 -4.58 3.09 0.38
N ALA A 114 -4.30 1.86 0.83
CA ALA A 114 -4.72 0.64 0.15
C ALA A 114 -6.24 0.57 -0.04
N VAL A 115 -7.02 0.86 1.01
CA VAL A 115 -8.48 0.80 0.90
C VAL A 115 -9.06 1.88 -0.02
N HIS A 116 -8.36 3.00 -0.23
CA HIS A 116 -8.76 4.05 -1.17
C HIS A 116 -8.49 3.71 -2.64
N VAL A 117 -7.60 2.76 -2.92
CA VAL A 117 -7.23 2.38 -4.30
C VAL A 117 -7.63 0.94 -4.65
N ALA A 118 -8.37 0.27 -3.76
CA ALA A 118 -8.79 -1.11 -3.93
C ALA A 118 -9.78 -1.34 -5.09
N ASP A 119 -10.40 -0.29 -5.61
CA ASP A 119 -11.28 -0.30 -6.77
C ASP A 119 -10.52 -0.50 -8.11
N HIS A 120 -9.19 -0.46 -8.10
CA HIS A 120 -8.41 -0.71 -9.31
C HIS A 120 -8.69 -2.12 -9.86
N PRO A 121 -8.89 -2.30 -11.18
CA PRO A 121 -9.37 -3.55 -11.76
C PRO A 121 -8.54 -4.79 -11.40
N THR A 122 -7.21 -4.66 -11.34
CA THR A 122 -6.31 -5.77 -11.04
C THR A 122 -6.18 -6.08 -9.55
N VAL A 123 -6.66 -5.20 -8.65
CA VAL A 123 -6.62 -5.43 -7.20
C VAL A 123 -7.65 -6.48 -6.82
N VAL A 124 -7.19 -7.56 -6.20
CA VAL A 124 -8.04 -8.67 -5.74
C VAL A 124 -8.26 -8.66 -4.22
N GLY A 125 -7.41 -7.98 -3.47
CA GLY A 125 -7.54 -7.89 -2.03
C GLY A 125 -6.56 -6.95 -1.36
N VAL A 126 -6.85 -6.68 -0.08
CA VAL A 126 -6.08 -5.81 0.80
C VAL A 126 -5.71 -6.56 2.07
N VAL A 127 -4.45 -6.51 2.45
CA VAL A 127 -3.93 -6.90 3.76
C VAL A 127 -3.52 -5.63 4.50
N ALA A 128 -4.21 -5.34 5.59
CA ALA A 128 -4.02 -4.13 6.39
C ALA A 128 -3.36 -4.49 7.72
N LEU A 129 -2.15 -3.99 7.94
CA LEU A 129 -1.37 -4.20 9.17
C LEU A 129 -1.43 -2.94 10.02
N ALA A 130 -1.93 -3.08 11.26
CA ALA A 130 -2.09 -1.98 12.20
C ALA A 130 -2.65 -0.70 11.52
N PRO A 131 -3.78 -0.80 10.80
CA PRO A 131 -4.26 0.28 9.95
C PRO A 131 -4.64 1.54 10.74
N TRP A 132 -4.47 2.67 10.10
CA TRP A 132 -5.03 3.93 10.56
C TRP A 132 -6.33 4.22 9.80
N PHE A 133 -7.45 3.87 10.42
CA PHE A 133 -8.79 4.10 9.90
C PHE A 133 -9.54 5.11 10.78
N PRO A 134 -9.54 6.40 10.45
CA PRO A 134 -10.35 7.38 11.18
C PRO A 134 -11.85 7.14 10.97
N PRO A 135 -12.72 7.66 11.85
CA PRO A 135 -14.16 7.57 11.67
C PRO A 135 -14.60 8.12 10.30
N GLY A 136 -15.52 7.41 9.65
CA GLY A 136 -16.05 7.82 8.34
C GLY A 136 -15.15 7.48 7.15
N GLU A 137 -14.13 6.68 7.34
CA GLU A 137 -13.27 6.20 6.25
C GLU A 137 -14.10 5.40 5.22
N PRO A 138 -13.99 5.73 3.91
CA PRO A 138 -14.82 5.10 2.89
C PRO A 138 -14.50 3.62 2.69
N VAL A 139 -15.54 2.83 2.38
CA VAL A 139 -15.46 1.39 2.10
C VAL A 139 -15.80 1.03 0.65
N ALA A 140 -16.25 2.01 -0.13
CA ALA A 140 -16.80 1.76 -1.47
C ALA A 140 -15.82 1.06 -2.42
N ALA A 141 -14.53 1.43 -2.36
CA ALA A 141 -13.49 0.85 -3.19
C ALA A 141 -13.17 -0.63 -2.86
N LEU A 142 -13.60 -1.11 -1.69
CA LEU A 142 -13.43 -2.51 -1.27
C LEU A 142 -14.52 -3.45 -1.80
N ARG A 143 -15.52 -2.93 -2.49
CA ARG A 143 -16.63 -3.76 -3.00
C ARG A 143 -16.11 -4.89 -3.89
N GLY A 144 -16.41 -6.14 -3.51
CA GLY A 144 -15.94 -7.33 -4.22
C GLY A 144 -14.46 -7.65 -4.02
N ARG A 145 -13.79 -7.02 -3.04
CA ARG A 145 -12.39 -7.27 -2.70
C ARG A 145 -12.27 -7.99 -1.36
N ALA A 146 -11.28 -8.88 -1.26
CA ALA A 146 -10.96 -9.48 0.03
C ALA A 146 -10.26 -8.46 0.93
N LEU A 147 -10.66 -8.38 2.21
CA LEU A 147 -9.97 -7.57 3.22
C LEU A 147 -9.53 -8.46 4.37
N ARG A 148 -8.25 -8.36 4.74
CA ARG A 148 -7.68 -8.97 5.94
C ARG A 148 -7.03 -7.90 6.78
N VAL A 149 -7.39 -7.84 8.06
CA VAL A 149 -6.86 -6.84 9.00
C VAL A 149 -6.17 -7.56 10.15
N THR A 150 -4.95 -7.15 10.45
CA THR A 150 -4.21 -7.57 11.64
C THR A 150 -3.84 -6.33 12.45
N HIS A 151 -4.21 -6.33 13.74
CA HIS A 151 -3.96 -5.21 14.64
C HIS A 151 -3.57 -5.72 16.03
N GLY A 152 -2.48 -5.19 16.57
CA GLY A 152 -2.06 -5.50 17.92
C GLY A 152 -3.03 -4.89 18.95
N SER A 153 -3.57 -5.70 19.87
CA SER A 153 -4.49 -5.24 20.91
C SER A 153 -3.90 -4.19 21.86
N ARG A 154 -2.57 -4.07 21.91
CA ARG A 154 -1.82 -3.10 22.74
C ARG A 154 -1.21 -1.95 21.91
N ASP A 155 -1.61 -1.80 20.64
CA ASP A 155 -1.13 -0.69 19.82
C ASP A 155 -1.59 0.63 20.42
N ARG A 156 -0.64 1.55 20.64
CA ARG A 156 -0.88 2.88 21.23
C ARG A 156 -0.82 4.00 20.15
N ILE A 157 -0.47 3.65 18.93
CA ILE A 157 -0.31 4.61 17.82
C ILE A 157 -1.57 4.60 16.95
N THR A 158 -2.08 3.41 16.64
CA THR A 158 -3.31 3.22 15.88
C THR A 158 -4.33 2.44 16.71
N SER A 159 -5.62 2.60 16.41
CA SER A 159 -6.70 2.05 17.22
C SER A 159 -7.19 0.70 16.70
N ALA A 160 -6.95 -0.37 17.45
CA ALA A 160 -7.52 -1.69 17.17
C ALA A 160 -9.06 -1.67 17.16
N ARG A 161 -9.66 -0.86 18.04
CA ARG A 161 -11.13 -0.66 18.07
C ARG A 161 -11.65 0.00 16.79
N ALA A 162 -10.94 0.99 16.26
CA ALA A 162 -11.30 1.60 14.97
C ALA A 162 -11.20 0.60 13.82
N SER A 163 -10.18 -0.27 13.83
CA SER A 163 -10.05 -1.36 12.84
C SER A 163 -11.20 -2.35 12.94
N GLN A 164 -11.61 -2.74 14.15
CA GLN A 164 -12.79 -3.59 14.35
C GLN A 164 -14.07 -2.95 13.83
N ALA A 165 -14.28 -1.66 14.11
CA ALA A 165 -15.45 -0.93 13.62
C ALA A 165 -15.46 -0.77 12.09
N TYR A 166 -14.29 -0.69 11.47
CA TYR A 166 -14.17 -0.58 10.01
C TYR A 166 -14.54 -1.87 9.26
N VAL A 167 -14.31 -3.03 9.86
CA VAL A 167 -14.59 -4.34 9.23
C VAL A 167 -15.95 -4.92 9.61
N ALA A 168 -16.66 -4.29 10.57
CA ALA A 168 -17.99 -4.69 11.00
C ALA A 168 -19.06 -4.28 10.00
#